data_0001703878174b23603b7be3e7b6f01d
#
_entry.id   0001703878174b23603b7be3e7b6f01d
#
_cell.length_a   1.000
_cell.length_b   1.000
_cell.length_c   1.000
_cell.angle_alpha   90.00
_cell.angle_beta   90.00
_cell.angle_gamma   90.00
#
_symmetry.space_group_name_H-M   'P 1'
#
loop_
_entity.id
_entity.type
_entity.pdbx_description
1 polymer ?
#
loop_
_entity_poly.entity_id
_entity_poly.type
_entity_poly.pdbx_seq_one_letter_code
_entity_poly.pdbx_strand_id
1 'polypeptide(L)'
;KNTKESIKDKKRELMMFAQSTDPLMFYLVSPISGKKIRNLQHIAHTEKTNEFFSNTIHFIKNNNYHNNPDVLVFIYGFICHFVLDSKVHPYIFYKTGEFIKDDSKTYKYNGLHHNMESYLDNHMLKKHNITKINLKKFCFSLKPFTKELNKVISYSFLKTYNINNMDKIYLNSLKQMNFFVTAFRLDPHKYKSHIYRFIDKFTPPKTFKLEAISYN
;
A
#
# COMPACT_ATOMS: atom_id res chain seq x y z
N LYS A 1 -9.09 5.11 28.27
CA LYS A 1 -7.66 4.81 27.95
C LYS A 1 -7.25 5.64 26.76
N ASN A 2 -6.09 6.29 26.84
CA ASN A 2 -5.59 7.14 25.75
C ASN A 2 -5.22 6.24 24.55
N THR A 3 -5.80 6.49 23.39
CA THR A 3 -5.57 5.72 22.16
C THR A 3 -4.08 5.63 21.79
N LYS A 4 -3.32 6.72 22.03
CA LYS A 4 -1.88 6.77 21.80
C LYS A 4 -1.13 5.70 22.62
N GLU A 5 -1.55 5.46 23.83
CA GLU A 5 -0.96 4.46 24.73
C GLU A 5 -1.28 3.03 24.27
N SER A 6 -2.51 2.81 23.76
CA SER A 6 -2.96 1.51 23.28
C SER A 6 -2.23 1.00 22.04
N ILE A 7 -1.65 1.88 21.23
CA ILE A 7 -0.97 1.52 19.96
C ILE A 7 0.55 1.75 19.98
N LYS A 8 1.10 2.24 21.13
CA LYS A 8 2.52 2.62 21.26
C LYS A 8 3.48 1.51 20.85
N ASP A 9 3.19 0.29 21.25
CA ASP A 9 4.05 -0.88 20.99
C ASP A 9 3.78 -1.55 19.64
N LYS A 10 2.82 -1.02 18.85
CA LYS A 10 2.39 -1.58 17.55
C LYS A 10 2.80 -0.69 16.37
N LYS A 11 3.92 -0.01 16.51
CA LYS A 11 4.41 0.92 15.46
C LYS A 11 4.63 0.22 14.11
N ARG A 12 5.10 -1.03 14.12
CA ARG A 12 5.32 -1.81 12.89
C ARG A 12 4.01 -2.15 12.19
N GLU A 13 3.03 -2.60 12.96
CA GLU A 13 1.70 -2.91 12.46
C GLU A 13 1.00 -1.65 11.92
N LEU A 14 1.14 -0.52 12.60
CA LEU A 14 0.64 0.76 12.12
C LEU A 14 1.26 1.14 10.77
N MET A 15 2.59 1.01 10.63
CA MET A 15 3.29 1.28 9.36
C MET A 15 2.87 0.30 8.26
N MET A 16 2.63 -0.97 8.60
CA MET A 16 2.12 -1.96 7.67
C MET A 16 0.73 -1.58 7.16
N PHE A 17 -0.18 -1.22 8.04
CA PHE A 17 -1.54 -0.82 7.65
C PHE A 17 -1.60 0.59 7.02
N ALA A 18 -0.58 1.43 7.21
CA ALA A 18 -0.42 2.67 6.46
C ALA A 18 -0.10 2.46 4.97
N GLN A 19 0.12 1.22 4.51
CA GLN A 19 0.10 0.87 3.10
C GLN A 19 -1.33 0.67 2.55
N SER A 20 -2.34 0.70 3.41
CA SER A 20 -3.76 0.57 3.06
C SER A 20 -4.02 -0.58 2.06
N THR A 21 -4.59 -0.28 0.90
CA THR A 21 -4.91 -1.26 -0.14
C THR A 21 -3.79 -1.49 -1.16
N ASP A 22 -2.69 -0.76 -1.11
CA ASP A 22 -1.55 -0.91 -2.06
C ASP A 22 -0.95 -2.32 -2.10
N PRO A 23 -0.86 -3.07 -0.99
CA PRO A 23 -0.41 -4.46 -1.04
C PRO A 23 -1.20 -5.34 -2.00
N LEU A 24 -2.46 -5.00 -2.31
CA LEU A 24 -3.30 -5.78 -3.21
C LEU A 24 -2.77 -5.84 -4.64
N MET A 25 -1.98 -4.84 -5.08
CA MET A 25 -1.32 -4.87 -6.39
C MET A 25 -0.34 -6.04 -6.53
N PHE A 26 0.18 -6.56 -5.42
CA PHE A 26 1.11 -7.69 -5.39
C PHE A 26 0.42 -9.06 -5.31
N TYR A 27 -0.92 -9.12 -5.35
CA TYR A 27 -1.65 -10.40 -5.27
C TYR A 27 -1.55 -11.19 -6.58
N LEU A 28 -0.69 -12.21 -6.61
CA LEU A 28 -0.34 -13.00 -7.81
C LEU A 28 -0.81 -14.46 -7.76
N VAL A 29 -1.62 -14.83 -6.76
CA VAL A 29 -2.01 -16.24 -6.53
C VAL A 29 -2.80 -16.85 -7.70
N SER A 30 -3.54 -16.03 -8.47
CA SER A 30 -4.30 -16.49 -9.63
C SER A 30 -4.33 -15.42 -10.73
N PRO A 31 -4.09 -15.79 -12.00
CA PRO A 31 -4.18 -14.85 -13.11
C PRO A 31 -5.55 -14.15 -13.23
N ILE A 32 -6.64 -14.91 -13.04
CA ILE A 32 -8.02 -14.41 -13.23
C ILE A 32 -8.53 -13.72 -11.97
N SER A 33 -8.58 -14.41 -10.84
CA SER A 33 -9.05 -13.84 -9.57
C SER A 33 -8.09 -12.78 -9.06
N GLY A 34 -6.78 -12.93 -9.32
CA GLY A 34 -5.77 -11.94 -8.99
C GLY A 34 -5.99 -10.60 -9.68
N LYS A 35 -6.46 -10.58 -10.94
CA LYS A 35 -6.79 -9.33 -11.64
C LYS A 35 -7.89 -8.54 -10.92
N LYS A 36 -8.94 -9.22 -10.46
CA LYS A 36 -10.01 -8.57 -9.69
C LYS A 36 -9.48 -7.93 -8.39
N ILE A 37 -8.61 -8.64 -7.67
CA ILE A 37 -8.01 -8.15 -6.43
C ILE A 37 -7.05 -6.98 -6.68
N ARG A 38 -6.20 -7.05 -7.71
CA ARG A 38 -5.33 -5.93 -8.09
C ARG A 38 -6.12 -4.70 -8.54
N ASN A 39 -7.22 -4.88 -9.26
CA ASN A 39 -8.12 -3.77 -9.60
C ASN A 39 -8.79 -3.16 -8.38
N LEU A 40 -9.05 -3.94 -7.33
CA LEU A 40 -9.64 -3.43 -6.10
C LEU A 40 -8.74 -2.37 -5.43
N GLN A 41 -7.41 -2.50 -5.54
CA GLN A 41 -6.49 -1.46 -5.06
C GLN A 41 -6.85 -0.10 -5.65
N HIS A 42 -6.98 0.00 -6.98
CA HIS A 42 -7.36 1.25 -7.65
C HIS A 42 -8.77 1.73 -7.26
N ILE A 43 -9.75 0.82 -7.28
CA ILE A 43 -11.15 1.15 -6.92
C ILE A 43 -11.22 1.70 -5.50
N ALA A 44 -10.50 1.11 -4.55
CA ALA A 44 -10.54 1.54 -3.16
C ALA A 44 -9.92 2.92 -2.92
N HIS A 45 -9.05 3.41 -3.80
CA HIS A 45 -8.52 4.78 -3.73
C HIS A 45 -9.47 5.82 -4.33
N THR A 46 -10.29 5.44 -5.31
CA THR A 46 -11.12 6.37 -6.08
C THR A 46 -12.60 6.29 -5.72
N GLU A 47 -13.07 5.13 -5.22
CA GLU A 47 -14.48 4.87 -5.02
C GLU A 47 -14.76 4.33 -3.62
N LYS A 48 -15.94 4.70 -3.08
CA LYS A 48 -16.49 4.15 -1.82
C LYS A 48 -15.60 4.27 -0.57
N THR A 49 -14.63 5.17 -0.56
CA THR A 49 -13.75 5.38 0.60
C THR A 49 -14.55 5.73 1.87
N ASN A 50 -15.51 6.65 1.76
CA ASN A 50 -16.38 7.03 2.88
C ASN A 50 -17.25 5.86 3.35
N GLU A 51 -17.79 5.07 2.41
CA GLU A 51 -18.59 3.89 2.72
C GLU A 51 -17.73 2.82 3.43
N PHE A 52 -16.49 2.62 2.97
CA PHE A 52 -15.56 1.68 3.61
C PHE A 52 -15.29 2.06 5.07
N PHE A 53 -14.95 3.31 5.35
CA PHE A 53 -14.70 3.77 6.71
C PHE A 53 -15.96 3.73 7.57
N SER A 54 -17.12 4.13 7.04
CA SER A 54 -18.39 4.07 7.74
C SER A 54 -18.76 2.64 8.14
N ASN A 55 -18.70 1.69 7.20
CA ASN A 55 -18.96 0.28 7.46
C ASN A 55 -17.99 -0.30 8.48
N THR A 56 -16.70 0.03 8.37
CA THR A 56 -15.65 -0.44 9.28
C THR A 56 -15.87 0.06 10.70
N ILE A 57 -16.09 1.37 10.87
CA ILE A 57 -16.30 2.00 12.18
C ILE A 57 -17.59 1.48 12.83
N HIS A 58 -18.66 1.34 12.06
CA HIS A 58 -19.91 0.78 12.54
C HIS A 58 -19.72 -0.65 13.06
N PHE A 59 -19.02 -1.50 12.32
CA PHE A 59 -18.71 -2.87 12.74
C PHE A 59 -17.85 -2.92 14.00
N ILE A 60 -16.83 -2.07 14.09
CA ILE A 60 -15.95 -1.95 15.27
C ILE A 60 -16.77 -1.59 16.51
N LYS A 61 -17.68 -0.61 16.40
CA LYS A 61 -18.55 -0.16 17.51
C LYS A 61 -19.51 -1.27 17.95
N ASN A 62 -20.21 -1.89 17.02
CA ASN A 62 -21.22 -2.90 17.30
C ASN A 62 -20.65 -4.18 17.92
N ASN A 63 -19.35 -4.47 17.70
CA ASN A 63 -18.68 -5.64 18.27
C ASN A 63 -17.79 -5.29 19.49
N ASN A 64 -17.83 -4.04 19.98
CA ASN A 64 -17.00 -3.57 21.08
C ASN A 64 -15.48 -3.70 20.85
N TYR A 65 -15.02 -3.59 19.58
CA TYR A 65 -13.60 -3.69 19.22
C TYR A 65 -12.86 -2.35 19.30
N HIS A 66 -13.51 -1.29 19.74
CA HIS A 66 -12.97 0.08 19.81
C HIS A 66 -11.77 0.24 20.77
N ASN A 67 -11.50 -0.74 21.64
CA ASN A 67 -10.32 -0.78 22.51
C ASN A 67 -9.31 -1.88 22.11
N ASN A 68 -9.55 -2.60 21.01
CA ASN A 68 -8.62 -3.65 20.56
C ASN A 68 -7.45 -3.02 19.81
N PRO A 69 -6.18 -3.17 20.29
CA PRO A 69 -5.03 -2.51 19.71
C PRO A 69 -4.77 -2.91 18.24
N ASP A 70 -5.04 -4.16 17.84
CA ASP A 70 -4.84 -4.64 16.47
C ASP A 70 -5.84 -4.00 15.50
N VAL A 71 -7.09 -3.85 15.96
CA VAL A 71 -8.15 -3.18 15.19
C VAL A 71 -7.85 -1.68 15.09
N LEU A 72 -7.39 -1.05 16.17
CA LEU A 72 -7.03 0.37 16.17
C LEU A 72 -5.88 0.68 15.21
N VAL A 73 -4.81 -0.11 15.21
CA VAL A 73 -3.69 0.14 14.28
C VAL A 73 -4.09 -0.09 12.83
N PHE A 74 -5.01 -1.01 12.55
CA PHE A 74 -5.57 -1.20 11.22
C PHE A 74 -6.30 0.05 10.74
N ILE A 75 -7.31 0.52 11.50
CA ILE A 75 -8.10 1.66 11.05
C ILE A 75 -7.28 2.95 10.99
N TYR A 76 -6.40 3.21 11.96
CA TYR A 76 -5.54 4.39 11.93
C TYR A 76 -4.50 4.33 10.81
N GLY A 77 -3.94 3.16 10.50
CA GLY A 77 -3.06 3.01 9.35
C GLY A 77 -3.75 3.37 8.04
N PHE A 78 -4.95 2.85 7.82
CA PHE A 78 -5.77 3.18 6.65
C PHE A 78 -6.11 4.67 6.58
N ILE A 79 -6.51 5.29 7.69
CA ILE A 79 -6.77 6.74 7.76
C ILE A 79 -5.50 7.53 7.40
N CYS A 80 -4.34 7.19 7.96
CA CYS A 80 -3.08 7.86 7.65
C CYS A 80 -2.77 7.83 6.16
N HIS A 81 -2.95 6.67 5.51
CA HIS A 81 -2.75 6.52 4.08
C HIS A 81 -3.66 7.45 3.28
N PHE A 82 -4.98 7.35 3.46
CA PHE A 82 -5.95 8.15 2.71
C PHE A 82 -5.80 9.66 2.95
N VAL A 83 -5.45 10.07 4.17
CA VAL A 83 -5.17 11.49 4.46
C VAL A 83 -3.92 11.95 3.73
N LEU A 84 -2.85 11.14 3.71
CA LEU A 84 -1.62 11.47 2.99
C LEU A 84 -1.89 11.60 1.49
N ASP A 85 -2.53 10.60 0.88
CA ASP A 85 -2.87 10.57 -0.54
C ASP A 85 -3.71 11.78 -0.96
N SER A 86 -4.74 12.11 -0.18
CA SER A 86 -5.61 13.26 -0.46
C SER A 86 -4.86 14.59 -0.47
N LYS A 87 -3.72 14.68 0.23
CA LYS A 87 -2.89 15.90 0.31
C LYS A 87 -1.74 15.92 -0.69
N VAL A 88 -1.17 14.76 -1.00
CA VAL A 88 0.06 14.66 -1.80
C VAL A 88 -0.24 14.47 -3.28
N HIS A 89 -1.23 13.66 -3.65
CA HIS A 89 -1.57 13.40 -5.05
C HIS A 89 -1.93 14.64 -5.87
N PRO A 90 -2.66 15.64 -5.38
CA PRO A 90 -2.87 16.87 -6.16
C PRO A 90 -1.57 17.56 -6.57
N TYR A 91 -0.57 17.56 -5.68
CA TYR A 91 0.75 18.10 -5.99
C TYR A 91 1.50 17.23 -7.00
N ILE A 92 1.44 15.91 -6.84
CA ILE A 92 2.07 14.97 -7.78
C ILE A 92 1.47 15.15 -9.18
N PHE A 93 0.14 15.14 -9.32
CA PHE A 93 -0.54 15.32 -10.60
C PHE A 93 -0.23 16.69 -11.24
N TYR A 94 -0.16 17.73 -10.44
CA TYR A 94 0.27 19.05 -10.93
C TYR A 94 1.69 19.01 -11.53
N LYS A 95 2.60 18.24 -10.95
CA LYS A 95 4.00 18.14 -11.42
C LYS A 95 4.21 17.17 -12.56
N THR A 96 3.46 16.08 -12.59
CA THR A 96 3.72 14.95 -13.51
C THR A 96 2.70 14.84 -14.63
N GLY A 97 1.52 15.42 -14.48
CA GLY A 97 0.33 15.11 -15.26
C GLY A 97 -0.40 13.87 -14.74
N GLU A 98 -1.64 13.71 -15.14
CA GLU A 98 -2.51 12.62 -14.73
C GLU A 98 -2.54 11.50 -15.79
N PHE A 99 -2.40 10.25 -15.34
CA PHE A 99 -2.55 9.10 -16.21
C PHE A 99 -4.05 8.80 -16.41
N ILE A 100 -4.47 8.76 -17.67
CA ILE A 100 -5.84 8.41 -18.08
C ILE A 100 -5.77 7.11 -18.88
N LYS A 101 -6.42 6.06 -18.38
CA LYS A 101 -6.30 4.68 -18.89
C LYS A 101 -6.58 4.56 -20.41
N ASP A 102 -7.53 5.33 -20.92
CA ASP A 102 -7.99 5.24 -22.31
C ASP A 102 -7.38 6.33 -23.21
N ASP A 103 -6.46 7.15 -22.69
CA ASP A 103 -5.69 8.15 -23.44
C ASP A 103 -4.19 7.80 -23.47
N SER A 104 -3.73 7.28 -24.61
CA SER A 104 -2.34 6.87 -24.81
C SER A 104 -1.32 8.00 -24.66
N LYS A 105 -1.72 9.26 -24.87
CA LYS A 105 -0.84 10.42 -24.69
C LYS A 105 -0.44 10.62 -23.23
N THR A 106 -1.24 10.11 -22.31
CA THR A 106 -1.03 10.25 -20.86
C THR A 106 -0.19 9.12 -20.26
N TYR A 107 0.10 8.04 -20.99
CA TYR A 107 0.79 6.86 -20.44
C TYR A 107 2.17 7.15 -19.85
N LYS A 108 2.87 8.14 -20.41
CA LYS A 108 4.14 8.62 -19.86
C LYS A 108 4.02 9.14 -18.44
N TYR A 109 2.86 9.65 -18.05
CA TYR A 109 2.64 10.24 -16.73
C TYR A 109 2.62 9.20 -15.62
N ASN A 110 2.27 7.94 -15.93
CA ASN A 110 2.32 6.87 -14.93
C ASN A 110 3.73 6.66 -14.36
N GLY A 111 4.75 6.60 -15.22
CA GLY A 111 6.15 6.50 -14.79
C GLY A 111 6.63 7.74 -14.03
N LEU A 112 6.23 8.94 -14.51
CA LEU A 112 6.58 10.20 -13.84
C LEU A 112 5.95 10.30 -12.44
N HIS A 113 4.72 9.82 -12.26
CA HIS A 113 4.04 9.76 -10.98
C HIS A 113 4.85 8.96 -9.95
N HIS A 114 5.21 7.72 -10.26
CA HIS A 114 6.00 6.88 -9.36
C HIS A 114 7.42 7.42 -9.11
N ASN A 115 8.04 8.06 -10.10
CA ASN A 115 9.32 8.73 -9.91
C ASN A 115 9.21 9.90 -8.92
N MET A 116 8.10 10.67 -8.99
CA MET A 116 7.87 11.78 -8.08
C MET A 116 7.62 11.30 -6.65
N GLU A 117 6.85 10.21 -6.46
CA GLU A 117 6.66 9.58 -5.16
C GLU A 117 8.01 9.12 -4.57
N SER A 118 8.83 8.43 -5.36
CA SER A 118 10.16 7.99 -4.95
C SER A 118 11.08 9.17 -4.59
N TYR A 119 10.99 10.28 -5.33
CA TYR A 119 11.73 11.50 -5.02
C TYR A 119 11.30 12.10 -3.68
N LEU A 120 10.00 12.18 -3.42
CA LEU A 120 9.44 12.68 -2.17
C LEU A 120 9.86 11.80 -0.99
N ASP A 121 9.81 10.48 -1.14
CA ASP A 121 10.30 9.53 -0.14
C ASP A 121 11.77 9.79 0.21
N ASN A 122 12.63 9.89 -0.80
CA ASN A 122 14.05 10.17 -0.60
C ASN A 122 14.28 11.53 0.05
N HIS A 123 13.51 12.56 -0.32
CA HIS A 123 13.56 13.88 0.29
C HIS A 123 13.20 13.79 1.78
N MET A 124 12.14 13.09 2.13
CA MET A 124 11.71 12.92 3.51
C MET A 124 12.71 12.12 4.34
N LEU A 125 13.31 11.06 3.78
CA LEU A 125 14.37 10.31 4.44
C LEU A 125 15.58 11.21 4.78
N LYS A 126 16.02 12.03 3.84
CA LYS A 126 17.10 13.00 4.04
C LYS A 126 16.74 14.06 5.10
N LYS A 127 15.55 14.65 5.00
CA LYS A 127 15.04 15.65 5.92
C LYS A 127 15.00 15.15 7.36
N HIS A 128 14.69 13.87 7.58
CA HIS A 128 14.64 13.25 8.90
C HIS A 128 15.93 12.53 9.31
N ASN A 129 17.04 12.75 8.57
CA ASN A 129 18.34 12.10 8.80
C ASN A 129 18.28 10.57 8.88
N ILE A 130 17.37 9.96 8.09
CA ILE A 130 17.25 8.51 7.99
C ILE A 130 18.21 8.03 6.90
N THR A 131 19.47 7.79 7.27
CA THR A 131 20.55 7.42 6.33
C THR A 131 20.58 5.94 5.98
N LYS A 132 19.94 5.08 6.78
CA LYS A 132 19.87 3.62 6.53
C LYS A 132 18.48 3.11 6.82
N ILE A 133 17.78 2.73 5.77
CA ILE A 133 16.55 1.95 5.91
C ILE A 133 16.96 0.50 6.19
N ASN A 134 16.84 0.08 7.43
CA ASN A 134 16.98 -1.33 7.74
C ASN A 134 15.70 -2.05 7.30
N LEU A 135 15.71 -2.59 6.08
CA LEU A 135 14.57 -3.30 5.50
C LEU A 135 14.09 -4.45 6.38
N LYS A 136 14.97 -5.12 7.15
CA LYS A 136 14.55 -6.12 8.13
C LYS A 136 13.69 -5.54 9.26
N LYS A 137 13.88 -4.27 9.62
CA LYS A 137 13.01 -3.57 10.57
C LYS A 137 11.70 -3.10 9.95
N PHE A 138 11.68 -2.90 8.63
CA PHE A 138 10.49 -2.57 7.86
C PHE A 138 9.79 -3.81 7.29
N CYS A 139 10.44 -4.99 7.32
CA CYS A 139 9.76 -6.24 7.02
C CYS A 139 8.59 -6.39 7.99
N PHE A 140 7.40 -6.35 7.42
CA PHE A 140 6.16 -6.40 8.16
C PHE A 140 6.10 -7.64 9.03
N SER A 141 5.49 -7.53 10.20
CA SER A 141 5.15 -8.70 11.01
C SER A 141 4.14 -9.54 10.22
N LEU A 142 4.63 -10.60 9.60
CA LEU A 142 3.82 -11.50 8.78
C LEU A 142 3.10 -12.57 9.64
N LYS A 143 2.86 -12.25 10.91
CA LYS A 143 2.06 -13.09 11.79
C LYS A 143 0.60 -13.09 11.31
N PRO A 144 -0.11 -14.20 11.51
CA PRO A 144 -1.56 -14.22 11.32
C PRO A 144 -2.23 -13.09 12.10
N PHE A 145 -3.22 -12.48 11.52
CA PHE A 145 -4.01 -11.46 12.20
C PHE A 145 -4.81 -12.11 13.36
N THR A 146 -5.10 -11.32 14.39
CA THR A 146 -6.00 -11.75 15.46
C THR A 146 -7.41 -12.03 14.91
N LYS A 147 -8.18 -12.82 15.64
CA LYS A 147 -9.54 -13.21 15.25
C LYS A 147 -10.44 -12.00 15.03
N GLU A 148 -10.31 -11.00 15.90
CA GLU A 148 -11.08 -9.75 15.84
C GLU A 148 -10.70 -8.95 14.59
N LEU A 149 -9.41 -8.80 14.32
CA LEU A 149 -8.92 -8.08 13.14
C LEU A 149 -9.33 -8.78 11.85
N ASN A 150 -9.25 -10.11 11.77
CA ASN A 150 -9.75 -10.89 10.63
C ASN A 150 -11.22 -10.60 10.35
N LYS A 151 -12.06 -10.56 11.39
CA LYS A 151 -13.48 -10.24 11.24
C LYS A 151 -13.70 -8.82 10.73
N VAL A 152 -12.94 -7.83 11.25
CA VAL A 152 -13.04 -6.43 10.80
C VAL A 152 -12.66 -6.32 9.34
N ILE A 153 -11.51 -6.87 8.93
CA ILE A 153 -11.06 -6.82 7.52
C ILE A 153 -12.08 -7.50 6.62
N SER A 154 -12.48 -8.73 6.94
CA SER A 154 -13.43 -9.50 6.11
C SER A 154 -14.77 -8.78 5.97
N TYR A 155 -15.32 -8.26 7.06
CA TYR A 155 -16.59 -7.53 7.02
C TYR A 155 -16.50 -6.24 6.20
N SER A 156 -15.47 -5.43 6.43
CA SER A 156 -15.32 -4.13 5.78
C SER A 156 -15.25 -4.26 4.25
N PHE A 157 -14.45 -5.18 3.76
CA PHE A 157 -14.31 -5.41 2.33
C PHE A 157 -15.50 -6.14 1.71
N LEU A 158 -16.11 -7.10 2.42
CA LEU A 158 -17.32 -7.76 1.95
C LEU A 158 -18.48 -6.76 1.83
N LYS A 159 -18.69 -5.95 2.86
CA LYS A 159 -19.81 -5.00 2.90
C LYS A 159 -19.67 -3.89 1.87
N THR A 160 -18.45 -3.42 1.61
CA THR A 160 -18.20 -2.27 0.73
C THR A 160 -17.99 -2.68 -0.73
N TYR A 161 -17.20 -3.73 -0.96
CA TYR A 161 -16.75 -4.11 -2.31
C TYR A 161 -17.24 -5.49 -2.77
N ASN A 162 -18.01 -6.20 -1.95
CA ASN A 162 -18.50 -7.56 -2.22
C ASN A 162 -17.34 -8.56 -2.49
N ILE A 163 -16.28 -8.49 -1.67
CA ILE A 163 -15.11 -9.38 -1.74
C ILE A 163 -15.05 -10.26 -0.48
N ASN A 164 -15.12 -11.57 -0.66
CA ASN A 164 -14.99 -12.56 0.41
C ASN A 164 -13.54 -12.89 0.73
N ASN A 165 -13.29 -13.44 1.93
CA ASN A 165 -11.98 -13.92 2.39
C ASN A 165 -10.86 -12.87 2.35
N MET A 166 -11.21 -11.61 2.53
CA MET A 166 -10.27 -10.52 2.38
C MET A 166 -9.18 -10.51 3.44
N ASP A 167 -9.41 -11.06 4.62
CA ASP A 167 -8.42 -11.30 5.67
C ASP A 167 -7.23 -12.14 5.16
N LYS A 168 -7.52 -13.25 4.46
CA LYS A 168 -6.49 -14.12 3.87
C LYS A 168 -5.84 -13.50 2.64
N ILE A 169 -6.63 -12.87 1.77
CA ILE A 169 -6.15 -12.19 0.57
C ILE A 169 -5.19 -11.06 0.96
N TYR A 170 -5.57 -10.23 1.91
CA TYR A 170 -4.77 -9.10 2.36
C TYR A 170 -3.46 -9.54 3.01
N LEU A 171 -3.50 -10.55 3.89
CA LEU A 171 -2.29 -11.12 4.49
C LEU A 171 -1.34 -11.71 3.42
N ASN A 172 -1.87 -12.41 2.43
CA ASN A 172 -1.08 -12.94 1.32
C ASN A 172 -0.48 -11.81 0.45
N SER A 173 -1.25 -10.77 0.20
CA SER A 173 -0.75 -9.58 -0.53
C SER A 173 0.40 -8.91 0.21
N LEU A 174 0.30 -8.75 1.53
CA LEU A 174 1.39 -8.23 2.37
C LEU A 174 2.63 -9.11 2.31
N LYS A 175 2.48 -10.44 2.35
CA LYS A 175 3.60 -11.39 2.22
C LYS A 175 4.29 -11.25 0.87
N GLN A 176 3.52 -11.18 -0.20
CA GLN A 176 4.04 -11.03 -1.55
C GLN A 176 4.71 -9.67 -1.73
N MET A 177 4.09 -8.58 -1.30
CA MET A 177 4.69 -7.25 -1.30
C MET A 177 6.03 -7.25 -0.55
N ASN A 178 6.09 -7.84 0.66
CA ASN A 178 7.31 -7.93 1.43
C ASN A 178 8.40 -8.72 0.69
N PHE A 179 8.05 -9.82 0.04
CA PHE A 179 8.97 -10.59 -0.80
C PHE A 179 9.52 -9.73 -1.94
N PHE A 180 8.66 -9.05 -2.70
CA PHE A 180 9.08 -8.19 -3.81
C PHE A 180 9.94 -7.02 -3.34
N VAL A 181 9.52 -6.31 -2.30
CA VAL A 181 10.29 -5.19 -1.74
C VAL A 181 11.67 -5.66 -1.29
N THR A 182 11.77 -6.82 -0.63
CA THR A 182 13.05 -7.36 -0.19
C THR A 182 13.92 -7.79 -1.38
N ALA A 183 13.33 -8.47 -2.37
CA ALA A 183 14.07 -8.97 -3.52
C ALA A 183 14.58 -7.85 -4.44
N PHE A 184 13.78 -6.79 -4.63
CA PHE A 184 14.07 -5.75 -5.63
C PHE A 184 14.78 -4.51 -5.05
N ARG A 185 14.60 -4.17 -3.78
CA ARG A 185 15.27 -3.01 -3.15
C ARG A 185 16.72 -3.24 -2.72
N LEU A 186 17.13 -4.49 -2.51
CA LEU A 186 18.50 -4.79 -2.09
C LEU A 186 19.44 -4.78 -3.32
N ASP A 187 19.95 -3.62 -3.66
CA ASP A 187 20.99 -3.47 -4.68
C ASP A 187 22.12 -2.53 -4.20
N PRO A 188 22.92 -2.96 -3.20
CA PRO A 188 23.96 -2.12 -2.61
C PRO A 188 25.04 -1.71 -3.62
N HIS A 189 25.16 -2.40 -4.75
CA HIS A 189 26.17 -2.16 -5.79
C HIS A 189 25.57 -1.63 -7.11
N LYS A 190 24.29 -1.27 -7.13
CA LYS A 190 23.58 -0.75 -8.33
C LYS A 190 23.58 -1.68 -9.56
N TYR A 191 23.96 -2.95 -9.42
CA TYR A 191 23.92 -3.91 -10.54
C TYR A 191 22.49 -4.13 -11.06
N LYS A 192 21.52 -4.19 -10.16
CA LYS A 192 20.12 -4.39 -10.53
C LYS A 192 19.56 -3.22 -11.29
N SER A 193 19.98 -1.98 -11.00
CA SER A 193 19.52 -0.79 -11.73
C SER A 193 19.83 -0.85 -13.22
N HIS A 194 21.00 -1.39 -13.60
CA HIS A 194 21.34 -1.58 -15.00
C HIS A 194 20.47 -2.65 -15.67
N ILE A 195 20.19 -3.76 -14.95
CA ILE A 195 19.30 -4.81 -15.43
C ILE A 195 17.88 -4.26 -15.58
N TYR A 196 17.40 -3.50 -14.62
CA TYR A 196 16.05 -2.90 -14.66
C TYR A 196 15.91 -1.90 -15.81
N ARG A 197 16.90 -1.04 -16.03
CA ARG A 197 16.92 -0.15 -17.22
C ARG A 197 16.87 -0.93 -18.52
N PHE A 198 17.61 -2.04 -18.60
CA PHE A 198 17.56 -2.89 -19.78
C PHE A 198 16.18 -3.52 -19.98
N ILE A 199 15.58 -4.11 -18.94
CA ILE A 199 14.23 -4.68 -19.00
C ILE A 199 13.20 -3.60 -19.33
N ASP A 200 13.31 -2.43 -18.75
CA ASP A 200 12.36 -1.31 -18.93
C ASP A 200 12.35 -0.76 -20.36
N LYS A 201 13.40 -0.98 -21.15
CA LYS A 201 13.39 -0.65 -22.58
C LYS A 201 12.36 -1.49 -23.38
N PHE A 202 12.11 -2.71 -22.94
CA PHE A 202 11.16 -3.64 -23.56
C PHE A 202 9.79 -3.64 -22.87
N THR A 203 9.65 -2.90 -21.78
CA THR A 203 8.41 -2.85 -21.01
C THR A 203 7.43 -1.87 -21.66
N PRO A 204 6.18 -2.28 -21.93
CA PRO A 204 5.19 -1.38 -22.53
C PRO A 204 5.00 -0.09 -21.70
N PRO A 205 4.70 1.06 -22.32
CA PRO A 205 4.54 2.35 -21.64
C PRO A 205 3.49 2.35 -20.52
N LYS A 206 2.54 1.41 -20.56
CA LYS A 206 1.46 1.26 -19.56
C LYS A 206 1.90 0.57 -18.29
N THR A 207 3.07 -0.07 -18.28
CA THR A 207 3.52 -0.87 -17.14
C THR A 207 4.44 -0.07 -16.23
N PHE A 208 4.42 -0.45 -14.96
CA PHE A 208 5.32 0.10 -13.96
C PHE A 208 6.78 -0.17 -14.36
N LYS A 209 7.61 0.87 -14.33
CA LYS A 209 9.03 0.74 -14.65
C LYS A 209 9.81 0.22 -13.43
N LEU A 210 10.57 -0.86 -13.62
CA LEU A 210 11.37 -1.47 -12.56
C LEU A 210 12.47 -0.53 -12.04
N GLU A 211 12.97 0.37 -12.90
CA GLU A 211 13.95 1.39 -12.50
C GLU A 211 13.41 2.29 -11.37
N ALA A 212 12.11 2.58 -11.35
CA ALA A 212 11.51 3.40 -10.30
C ALA A 212 11.59 2.77 -8.90
N ILE A 213 11.83 1.45 -8.80
CA ILE A 213 12.00 0.74 -7.54
C ILE A 213 13.46 0.77 -7.07
N SER A 214 14.43 0.97 -7.97
CA SER A 214 15.84 1.02 -7.62
C SER A 214 16.19 2.36 -6.99
N TYR A 215 16.29 2.41 -5.67
CA TYR A 215 16.82 3.59 -4.99
C TYR A 215 18.32 3.73 -5.23
N ASN A 216 18.70 4.86 -5.76
CA ASN A 216 20.09 5.32 -5.82
C ASN A 216 20.54 5.89 -4.47
#